data_51814c1ec0de47a7b8ef06a5feab885f
#
_entry.id   51814c1ec0de47a7b8ef06a5feab885f
#
_cell.length_a   1.000
_cell.length_b   1.000
_cell.length_c   1.000
_cell.angle_alpha   90.00
_cell.angle_beta   90.00
_cell.angle_gamma   90.00
#
_symmetry.space_group_name_H-M   'P 1'
#
loop_
_entity.id
_entity.type
_entity.pdbx_description
1 polymer ?
#
loop_
_entity_poly.entity_id
_entity_poly.type
_entity_poly.pdbx_seq_one_letter_code
_entity_poly.pdbx_strand_id
1 'polypeptide(L)'
;LVVPPTEQTKIIESMQGSYLEHITVRRHQGSYRWRLWRLPPGRCMMPHSDGPGKRIHIPVFTNELCWLSVWDSPPAAGSTSTHTVTYQHLEVGKIYLLDSEQYHSAANHSDQDRWHLIGCTS
;
A
#
# COMPACT_ATOMS: atom_id res chain seq x y z
N LEU A 1 -7.14 -5.37 -4.15
CA LEU A 1 -7.05 -6.49 -5.09
C LEU A 1 -5.60 -6.72 -5.48
N VAL A 2 -5.11 -7.91 -5.23
CA VAL A 2 -3.74 -8.30 -5.61
C VAL A 2 -3.75 -8.72 -7.08
N VAL A 3 -2.77 -8.22 -7.84
CA VAL A 3 -2.56 -8.68 -9.22
C VAL A 3 -2.16 -10.17 -9.20
N PRO A 4 -2.74 -11.02 -10.07
CA PRO A 4 -2.35 -12.43 -10.12
C PRO A 4 -0.85 -12.64 -10.32
N PRO A 5 -0.25 -13.70 -9.74
CA PRO A 5 1.21 -13.93 -9.81
C PRO A 5 1.79 -13.90 -11.22
N THR A 6 1.06 -14.43 -12.20
CA THR A 6 1.48 -14.43 -13.60
C THR A 6 1.54 -13.02 -14.20
N GLU A 7 0.63 -12.13 -13.83
CA GLU A 7 0.64 -10.74 -14.24
C GLU A 7 1.70 -9.94 -13.48
N GLN A 8 1.91 -10.25 -12.21
CA GLN A 8 2.97 -9.64 -11.42
C GLN A 8 4.35 -9.88 -12.07
N THR A 9 4.61 -11.11 -12.51
CA THR A 9 5.86 -11.45 -13.20
C THR A 9 6.05 -10.62 -14.47
N LYS A 10 5.03 -10.50 -15.29
CA LYS A 10 5.07 -9.69 -16.51
C LYS A 10 5.33 -8.22 -16.21
N ILE A 11 4.73 -7.69 -15.16
CA ILE A 11 4.92 -6.30 -14.73
C ILE A 11 6.36 -6.11 -14.26
N ILE A 12 6.88 -7.02 -13.46
CA ILE A 12 8.28 -6.99 -12.99
C ILE A 12 9.24 -7.04 -14.18
N GLU A 13 9.00 -7.92 -15.14
CA GLU A 13 9.81 -8.02 -16.36
C GLU A 13 9.75 -6.71 -17.17
N SER A 14 8.58 -6.09 -17.28
CA SER A 14 8.43 -4.81 -17.99
C SER A 14 9.11 -3.63 -17.28
N MET A 15 9.40 -3.77 -16.00
CA MET A 15 10.08 -2.75 -15.19
C MET A 15 11.60 -2.82 -15.31
N GLN A 16 12.16 -3.88 -15.92
CA GLN A 16 13.61 -4.05 -16.06
C GLN A 16 14.23 -2.86 -16.80
N GLY A 17 15.30 -2.28 -16.25
CA GLY A 17 15.93 -1.08 -16.76
C GLY A 17 15.16 0.22 -16.47
N SER A 18 14.00 0.14 -15.83
CA SER A 18 13.18 1.31 -15.51
C SER A 18 13.62 1.97 -14.19
N TYR A 19 13.10 3.18 -13.95
CA TYR A 19 13.28 3.88 -12.68
C TYR A 19 12.71 3.09 -11.49
N LEU A 20 11.61 2.35 -11.72
CA LEU A 20 11.00 1.52 -10.67
C LEU A 20 11.92 0.36 -10.27
N GLU A 21 12.59 -0.28 -11.22
CA GLU A 21 13.60 -1.30 -10.90
C GLU A 21 14.73 -0.71 -10.07
N HIS A 22 15.22 0.46 -10.44
CA HIS A 22 16.28 1.13 -9.69
C HIS A 22 15.87 1.41 -8.24
N ILE A 23 14.66 1.86 -8.00
CA ILE A 23 14.15 2.11 -6.65
C ILE A 23 14.00 0.79 -5.87
N THR A 24 13.38 -0.22 -6.47
CA THR A 24 13.03 -1.46 -5.77
C THR A 24 14.23 -2.34 -5.49
N VAL A 25 15.14 -2.48 -6.44
CA VAL A 25 16.27 -3.42 -6.33
C VAL A 25 17.49 -2.76 -5.72
N ARG A 26 17.82 -1.55 -6.12
CA ARG A 26 19.08 -0.92 -5.71
C ARG A 26 19.01 -0.09 -4.43
N ARG A 27 17.87 0.59 -4.19
CA ARG A 27 17.72 1.45 -3.01
C ARG A 27 17.16 0.74 -1.78
N HIS A 28 16.51 -0.39 -1.95
CA HIS A 28 15.85 -1.10 -0.86
C HIS A 28 16.36 -2.54 -0.77
N GLN A 29 17.67 -2.71 -0.69
CA GLN A 29 18.29 -3.99 -0.42
C GLN A 29 17.72 -4.58 0.87
N GLY A 30 17.39 -5.89 0.84
CA GLY A 30 16.70 -6.56 1.94
C GLY A 30 15.18 -6.47 1.87
N SER A 31 14.62 -5.72 0.94
CA SER A 31 13.19 -5.74 0.66
C SER A 31 12.83 -6.95 -0.19
N TYR A 32 11.61 -7.44 -0.03
CA TYR A 32 11.14 -8.63 -0.71
C TYR A 32 9.64 -8.58 -0.95
N ARG A 33 9.11 -9.56 -1.70
CA ARG A 33 7.68 -9.68 -2.03
C ARG A 33 7.09 -8.42 -2.66
N TRP A 34 7.80 -7.84 -3.60
CA TRP A 34 7.32 -6.70 -4.35
C TRP A 34 6.11 -7.08 -5.19
N ARG A 35 5.03 -6.30 -5.07
CA ARG A 35 3.75 -6.52 -5.74
C ARG A 35 3.15 -5.21 -6.19
N LEU A 36 2.50 -5.25 -7.33
CA LEU A 36 1.66 -4.14 -7.76
C LEU A 36 0.23 -4.38 -7.28
N TRP A 37 -0.25 -3.48 -6.43
CA TRP A 37 -1.58 -3.55 -5.83
C TRP A 37 -2.53 -2.57 -6.49
N ARG A 38 -3.64 -3.10 -6.98
CA ARG A 38 -4.75 -2.32 -7.49
C ARG A 38 -5.82 -2.16 -6.42
N LEU A 39 -6.27 -0.92 -6.21
CA LEU A 39 -7.47 -0.62 -5.47
C LEU A 39 -8.49 0.02 -6.43
N PRO A 40 -9.54 -0.72 -6.84
CA PRO A 40 -10.53 -0.22 -7.80
C PRO A 40 -11.31 0.99 -7.28
N PRO A 41 -11.97 1.73 -8.20
CA PRO A 41 -12.87 2.82 -7.81
C PRO A 41 -13.93 2.39 -6.81
N GLY A 42 -14.20 3.23 -5.81
CA GLY A 42 -15.23 3.01 -4.81
C GLY A 42 -14.95 1.86 -3.84
N ARG A 43 -13.75 1.31 -3.82
CA ARG A 43 -13.37 0.22 -2.92
C ARG A 43 -12.59 0.71 -1.72
N CYS A 44 -12.79 0.04 -0.60
CA CYS A 44 -11.98 0.20 0.60
C CYS A 44 -11.60 -1.17 1.15
N MET A 45 -10.52 -1.17 1.91
CA MET A 45 -10.09 -2.35 2.67
C MET A 45 -10.62 -2.25 4.10
N MET A 46 -10.98 -3.39 4.67
CA MET A 46 -11.31 -3.44 6.10
C MET A 46 -10.08 -3.09 6.92
N PRO A 47 -10.23 -2.37 8.04
CA PRO A 47 -9.13 -2.15 8.96
C PRO A 47 -8.53 -3.49 9.41
N HIS A 48 -7.22 -3.61 9.29
CA HIS A 48 -6.49 -4.84 9.60
C HIS A 48 -5.04 -4.56 9.98
N SER A 49 -4.40 -5.57 10.53
CA SER A 49 -2.96 -5.62 10.75
C SER A 49 -2.38 -6.78 9.94
N ASP A 50 -1.22 -6.58 9.34
CA ASP A 50 -0.52 -7.62 8.57
C ASP A 50 0.50 -8.41 9.42
N GLY A 51 0.53 -8.16 10.74
CA GLY A 51 1.53 -8.75 11.63
C GLY A 51 2.88 -8.02 11.58
N PRO A 52 3.94 -8.64 12.16
CA PRO A 52 5.23 -7.98 12.30
C PRO A 52 5.88 -7.60 10.96
N GLY A 53 6.57 -6.48 10.97
CA GLY A 53 7.32 -5.99 9.82
C GLY A 53 6.85 -4.65 9.32
N LYS A 54 7.39 -4.26 8.18
CA LYS A 54 7.08 -2.98 7.55
C LYS A 54 6.78 -3.18 6.08
N ARG A 55 5.96 -2.28 5.54
CA ARG A 55 5.64 -2.22 4.12
C ARG A 55 6.19 -0.95 3.52
N ILE A 56 6.84 -1.09 2.37
CA ILE A 56 7.23 0.06 1.56
C ILE A 56 6.14 0.27 0.52
N HIS A 57 5.58 1.48 0.48
CA HIS A 57 4.58 1.88 -0.51
C HIS A 57 5.18 2.87 -1.48
N ILE A 58 5.12 2.56 -2.76
CA ILE A 58 5.51 3.46 -3.85
C ILE A 58 4.27 3.67 -4.73
N PRO A 59 3.56 4.80 -4.58
CA PRO A 59 2.43 5.09 -5.44
C PRO A 59 2.87 5.23 -6.90
N VAL A 60 2.22 4.49 -7.78
CA VAL A 60 2.52 4.49 -9.23
C VAL A 60 1.46 5.29 -9.98
N PHE A 61 0.19 5.07 -9.63
CA PHE A 61 -0.95 5.80 -10.17
C PHE A 61 -1.97 6.01 -9.05
N THR A 62 -2.27 7.26 -8.74
CA THR A 62 -3.18 7.62 -7.66
C THR A 62 -3.74 9.03 -7.86
N ASN A 63 -4.66 9.42 -7.00
CA ASN A 63 -5.21 10.77 -6.96
C ASN A 63 -5.57 11.13 -5.52
N GLU A 64 -5.91 12.39 -5.29
CA GLU A 64 -6.17 12.96 -3.96
C GLU A 64 -7.37 12.35 -3.21
N LEU A 65 -8.22 11.57 -3.90
CA LEU A 65 -9.36 10.88 -3.29
C LEU A 65 -9.00 9.44 -2.83
N CYS A 66 -7.73 9.06 -2.91
CA CYS A 66 -7.22 7.79 -2.43
C CYS A 66 -6.46 8.01 -1.13
N TRP A 67 -6.91 7.39 -0.05
CA TRP A 67 -6.37 7.62 1.29
C TRP A 67 -5.93 6.33 1.96
N LEU A 68 -4.87 6.45 2.77
CA LEU A 68 -4.45 5.47 3.77
C LEU A 68 -4.93 5.96 5.13
N SER A 69 -5.53 5.09 5.91
CA SER A 69 -5.95 5.36 7.29
C SER A 69 -5.12 4.51 8.23
N VAL A 70 -4.61 5.11 9.29
CA VAL A 70 -3.83 4.43 10.33
C VAL A 70 -4.51 4.66 11.68
N TRP A 71 -4.72 3.60 12.43
CA TRP A 71 -5.49 3.58 13.67
C TRP A 71 -4.56 3.45 14.86
N ASP A 72 -4.84 4.16 15.94
CA ASP A 72 -4.06 4.08 17.19
C ASP A 72 -4.25 2.76 17.93
N SER A 73 -5.40 2.11 17.71
CA SER A 73 -5.74 0.83 18.32
C SER A 73 -6.74 0.08 17.44
N PRO A 74 -6.84 -1.26 17.58
CA PRO A 74 -7.80 -2.04 16.80
C PRO A 74 -9.23 -1.59 17.03
N PRO A 75 -10.00 -1.29 15.96
CA PRO A 75 -11.42 -1.03 16.13
C PRO A 75 -12.14 -2.32 16.52
N ALA A 76 -12.86 -2.30 17.64
CA ALA A 76 -13.65 -3.43 18.09
C ALA A 76 -15.14 -3.19 17.82
N ALA A 77 -15.83 -4.20 17.25
CA ALA A 77 -17.26 -4.14 17.01
C ALA A 77 -18.01 -3.92 18.33
N GLY A 78 -18.93 -2.95 18.36
CA GLY A 78 -19.70 -2.60 19.56
C GLY A 78 -18.92 -1.83 20.62
N SER A 79 -17.67 -1.49 20.37
CA SER A 79 -16.89 -0.66 21.29
C SER A 79 -17.39 0.78 21.29
N THR A 80 -17.48 1.36 22.49
CA THR A 80 -17.72 2.80 22.70
C THR A 80 -16.43 3.59 22.83
N SER A 81 -15.27 2.91 22.73
CA SER A 81 -13.96 3.54 22.83
C SER A 81 -13.71 4.48 21.66
N THR A 82 -13.10 5.62 21.94
CA THR A 82 -12.67 6.57 20.94
C THR A 82 -11.34 6.10 20.32
N HIS A 83 -11.27 6.05 19.00
CA HIS A 83 -10.04 5.77 18.27
C HIS A 83 -9.54 7.03 17.58
N THR A 84 -8.23 7.23 17.62
CA THR A 84 -7.60 8.24 16.78
C THR A 84 -7.21 7.61 15.45
N VAL A 85 -7.70 8.18 14.36
CA VAL A 85 -7.41 7.72 13.01
C VAL A 85 -6.69 8.84 12.27
N THR A 86 -5.53 8.52 11.72
CA THR A 86 -4.77 9.43 10.88
C THR A 86 -4.99 9.07 9.42
N TYR A 87 -5.37 10.04 8.61
CA TYR A 87 -5.60 9.89 7.17
C TYR A 87 -4.46 10.54 6.40
N GLN A 88 -3.97 9.87 5.38
CA GLN A 88 -2.92 10.39 4.53
C GLN A 88 -3.13 9.98 3.08
N HIS A 89 -2.99 10.94 2.17
CA HIS A 89 -2.84 10.66 0.76
C HIS A 89 -1.37 10.39 0.46
N LEU A 90 -1.09 9.26 -0.20
CA LEU A 90 0.26 8.89 -0.62
C LEU A 90 0.47 9.33 -2.06
N GLU A 91 1.44 10.20 -2.27
CA GLU A 91 1.68 10.87 -3.55
C GLU A 91 2.64 10.09 -4.45
N VAL A 92 2.40 10.14 -5.76
CA VAL A 92 3.36 9.64 -6.77
C VAL A 92 4.69 10.40 -6.64
N GLY A 93 5.79 9.66 -6.79
CA GLY A 93 7.15 10.21 -6.68
C GLY A 93 7.73 10.19 -5.27
N LYS A 94 6.95 9.78 -4.27
CA LYS A 94 7.39 9.60 -2.90
C LYS A 94 7.39 8.13 -2.50
N ILE A 95 8.18 7.80 -1.48
CA ILE A 95 8.29 6.45 -0.92
C ILE A 95 7.90 6.53 0.54
N TYR A 96 6.98 5.65 0.95
CA TYR A 96 6.44 5.62 2.30
C TYR A 96 6.74 4.30 2.98
N LEU A 97 7.03 4.38 4.26
CA LEU A 97 7.21 3.22 5.13
C LEU A 97 6.03 3.12 6.09
N LEU A 98 5.31 2.02 6.03
CA LEU A 98 4.19 1.72 6.91
C LEU A 98 4.60 0.61 7.90
N ASP A 99 4.35 0.84 9.18
CA ASP A 99 4.38 -0.23 10.18
C ASP A 99 3.13 -1.09 10.01
N SER A 100 3.31 -2.29 9.49
CA SER A 100 2.19 -3.18 9.16
C SER A 100 1.56 -3.86 10.37
N GLU A 101 2.17 -3.81 11.56
CA GLU A 101 1.51 -4.22 12.79
C GLU A 101 0.41 -3.25 13.20
N GLN A 102 0.57 -1.99 12.88
CA GLN A 102 -0.44 -0.98 13.17
C GLN A 102 -1.69 -1.21 12.31
N TYR A 103 -2.86 -1.13 12.94
CA TYR A 103 -4.13 -1.24 12.22
C TYR A 103 -4.23 -0.13 11.18
N HIS A 104 -4.55 -0.53 9.98
CA HIS A 104 -4.63 0.39 8.84
C HIS A 104 -5.67 -0.07 7.84
N SER A 105 -6.10 0.84 7.02
CA SER A 105 -6.97 0.57 5.88
C SER A 105 -6.66 1.52 4.74
N ALA A 106 -7.19 1.22 3.56
CA ALA A 106 -7.08 2.08 2.41
C ALA A 106 -8.43 2.24 1.74
N ALA A 107 -8.68 3.39 1.16
CA ALA A 107 -9.91 3.67 0.43
C ALA A 107 -9.63 4.45 -0.84
N ASN A 108 -10.39 4.13 -1.88
CA ASN A 108 -10.37 4.84 -3.15
C ASN A 108 -11.76 5.44 -3.39
N HIS A 109 -11.92 6.72 -3.13
CA HIS A 109 -13.17 7.46 -3.32
C HIS A 109 -13.29 8.08 -4.72
N SER A 110 -12.37 7.74 -5.62
CA SER A 110 -12.35 8.26 -6.99
C SER A 110 -13.05 7.32 -7.98
N ASP A 111 -13.12 7.75 -9.23
CA ASP A 111 -13.62 6.96 -10.35
C ASP A 111 -12.51 6.26 -11.16
N GLN A 112 -11.26 6.29 -10.66
CA GLN A 112 -10.09 5.71 -11.30
C GLN A 112 -9.43 4.68 -10.39
N ASP A 113 -8.74 3.70 -10.99
CA ASP A 113 -7.93 2.74 -10.24
C ASP A 113 -6.77 3.44 -9.52
N ARG A 114 -6.45 2.96 -8.32
CA ARG A 114 -5.21 3.31 -7.62
C ARG A 114 -4.24 2.15 -7.71
N TRP A 115 -3.00 2.43 -8.09
CA TRP A 115 -1.93 1.45 -8.14
C TRP A 115 -0.76 1.85 -7.25
N HIS A 116 -0.40 0.98 -6.32
CA HIS A 116 0.80 1.10 -5.49
C HIS A 116 1.71 -0.10 -5.74
N LEU A 117 3.00 0.16 -5.87
CA LEU A 117 4.01 -0.88 -5.76
C LEU A 117 4.33 -1.05 -4.28
N ILE A 118 4.16 -2.26 -3.77
CA ILE A 118 4.29 -2.55 -2.33
C ILE A 118 5.30 -3.66 -2.12
N GLY A 119 6.29 -3.40 -1.26
CA GLY A 119 7.29 -4.38 -0.83
C GLY A 119 7.25 -4.57 0.67
N CYS A 120 7.82 -5.68 1.12
CA CYS A 120 8.01 -5.98 2.53
C CYS A 120 9.46 -5.69 2.92
N THR A 121 9.66 -5.23 4.15
CA THR A 121 10.98 -5.11 4.76
C THR A 121 10.90 -5.49 6.23
N SER A 122 11.97 -6.01 6.74
CA SER A 122 12.06 -6.39 8.16
C SER A 122 12.38 -5.19 9.06
#